data_38fee1691bad10418571356a0c9631e1
#
_entry.id   38fee1691bad10418571356a0c9631e1
#
_cell.length_a   1.000
_cell.length_b   1.000
_cell.length_c   1.000
_cell.angle_alpha   90.00
_cell.angle_beta   90.00
_cell.angle_gamma   90.00
#
_symmetry.space_group_name_H-M   'P 1'
#
loop_
_entity.id
_entity.type
_entity.pdbx_description
1 polymer ?
#
loop_
_entity_poly.entity_id
_entity_poly.type
_entity_poly.pdbx_seq_one_letter_code
_entity_poly.pdbx_strand_id
1 'polypeptide(L)'
;ERGIALVPEGRKLFPSLSVEENLLIGAYSKRPGPWTLARIYQLFPVLEKLRKRPGTALSGGQQQMVAIGRGLMANPQLLLCDEISLGLAPTTIKDIYAALPSIKADGTTVILVEQDINQALSVCDRFYCFQEGRVSLTGRPGEADKAQIKAAYFGI
;
A
#
# COMPACT_ATOMS: atom_id res chain seq x y z
N GLU A 1 -12.57 11.31 -13.59
CA GLU A 1 -11.87 10.34 -12.74
C GLU A 1 -10.57 10.97 -12.26
N ARG A 2 -10.45 11.13 -10.92
CA ARG A 2 -9.50 12.07 -10.29
C ARG A 2 -8.08 11.50 -10.07
N GLY A 3 -7.78 10.31 -10.57
CA GLY A 3 -6.45 9.69 -10.37
C GLY A 3 -6.15 9.30 -8.92
N ILE A 4 -7.17 8.92 -8.16
CA ILE A 4 -7.04 8.42 -6.78
C ILE A 4 -7.41 6.95 -6.78
N ALA A 5 -6.59 6.11 -6.16
CA ALA A 5 -6.88 4.70 -5.91
C ALA A 5 -6.75 4.40 -4.41
N LEU A 6 -7.56 3.44 -3.95
CA LEU A 6 -7.56 2.98 -2.56
C LEU A 6 -7.15 1.51 -2.51
N VAL A 7 -6.21 1.20 -1.64
CA VAL A 7 -5.92 -0.16 -1.16
C VAL A 7 -6.54 -0.28 0.23
N PRO A 8 -7.74 -0.86 0.34
CA PRO A 8 -8.48 -0.90 1.59
C PRO A 8 -7.91 -1.95 2.55
N GLU A 9 -8.16 -1.77 3.83
CA GLU A 9 -8.04 -2.83 4.82
C GLU A 9 -8.77 -4.10 4.37
N GLY A 10 -8.21 -5.27 4.68
CA GLY A 10 -8.81 -6.57 4.34
C GLY A 10 -8.71 -6.93 2.86
N ARG A 11 -7.86 -6.23 2.07
CA ARG A 11 -7.43 -6.57 0.70
C ARG A 11 -8.54 -6.54 -0.35
N LYS A 12 -9.76 -6.98 -0.02
CA LYS A 12 -10.99 -6.97 -0.86
C LYS A 12 -10.73 -7.47 -2.29
N LEU A 13 -10.06 -8.64 -2.41
CA LEU A 13 -9.89 -9.31 -3.69
C LEU A 13 -11.21 -9.95 -4.14
N PHE A 14 -11.32 -10.15 -5.46
CA PHE A 14 -12.36 -11.00 -6.03
C PHE A 14 -11.91 -12.46 -5.90
N PRO A 15 -12.52 -13.26 -5.02
CA PRO A 15 -11.95 -14.55 -4.62
C PRO A 15 -11.94 -15.60 -5.74
N SER A 16 -12.90 -15.53 -6.65
CA SER A 16 -13.04 -16.44 -7.79
C SER A 16 -12.13 -16.07 -8.99
N LEU A 17 -11.63 -14.84 -9.01
CA LEU A 17 -10.76 -14.39 -10.10
C LEU A 17 -9.31 -14.74 -9.81
N SER A 18 -8.55 -14.99 -10.87
CA SER A 18 -7.11 -15.17 -10.82
C SER A 18 -6.39 -13.89 -10.37
N VAL A 19 -5.11 -14.00 -10.02
CA VAL A 19 -4.23 -12.87 -9.74
C VAL A 19 -4.26 -11.87 -10.89
N GLU A 20 -4.06 -12.34 -12.12
CA GLU A 20 -4.01 -11.49 -13.31
C GLU A 20 -5.34 -10.77 -13.56
N GLU A 21 -6.47 -11.44 -13.42
CA GLU A 21 -7.79 -10.83 -13.55
C GLU A 21 -8.06 -9.81 -12.46
N ASN A 22 -7.68 -10.09 -11.19
CA ASN A 22 -7.76 -9.11 -10.11
C ASN A 22 -6.95 -7.84 -10.42
N LEU A 23 -5.74 -7.98 -10.97
CA LEU A 23 -4.91 -6.85 -11.38
C LEU A 23 -5.55 -6.06 -12.52
N LEU A 24 -6.06 -6.74 -13.55
CA LEU A 24 -6.67 -6.13 -14.75
C LEU A 24 -7.92 -5.30 -14.40
N ILE A 25 -8.70 -5.68 -13.38
CA ILE A 25 -9.83 -4.86 -12.90
C ILE A 25 -9.35 -3.45 -12.52
N GLY A 26 -8.16 -3.31 -11.95
CA GLY A 26 -7.60 -2.01 -11.62
C GLY A 26 -7.40 -1.09 -12.83
N ALA A 27 -7.18 -1.65 -14.01
CA ALA A 27 -6.99 -0.91 -15.25
C ALA A 27 -8.31 -0.45 -15.92
N TYR A 28 -9.48 -0.66 -15.29
CA TYR A 28 -10.78 -0.35 -15.87
C TYR A 28 -10.91 1.11 -16.35
N SER A 29 -10.31 2.05 -15.65
CA SER A 29 -10.31 3.48 -16.00
C SER A 29 -9.54 3.80 -17.29
N LYS A 30 -8.72 2.87 -17.80
CA LYS A 30 -7.84 3.04 -18.96
C LYS A 30 -6.94 4.29 -18.89
N ARG A 31 -6.64 4.76 -17.68
CA ARG A 31 -5.76 5.90 -17.48
C ARG A 31 -4.35 5.55 -17.94
N PRO A 32 -3.71 6.38 -18.79
CA PRO A 32 -2.34 6.16 -19.21
C PRO A 32 -1.36 6.38 -18.05
N GLY A 33 -0.26 5.62 -18.05
CA GLY A 33 0.79 5.76 -17.05
C GLY A 33 1.74 4.57 -17.03
N PRO A 34 2.71 4.55 -16.12
CA PRO A 34 3.76 3.54 -16.08
C PRO A 34 3.28 2.17 -15.60
N TRP A 35 2.13 2.11 -14.91
CA TRP A 35 1.67 0.88 -14.27
C TRP A 35 0.96 -0.03 -15.27
N THR A 36 1.65 -1.10 -15.62
CA THR A 36 1.19 -2.19 -16.48
C THR A 36 1.34 -3.51 -15.74
N LEU A 37 0.76 -4.60 -16.23
CA LEU A 37 0.98 -5.95 -15.68
C LEU A 37 2.48 -6.28 -15.57
N ALA A 38 3.25 -5.98 -16.60
CA ALA A 38 4.69 -6.21 -16.59
C ALA A 38 5.39 -5.43 -15.46
N ARG A 39 5.00 -4.17 -15.24
CA ARG A 39 5.56 -3.34 -14.17
C ARG A 39 5.15 -3.86 -12.78
N ILE A 40 3.93 -4.34 -12.61
CA ILE A 40 3.49 -4.99 -11.36
C ILE A 40 4.28 -6.27 -11.09
N TYR A 41 4.53 -7.09 -12.11
CA TYR A 41 5.33 -8.31 -11.96
C TYR A 41 6.81 -8.02 -11.67
N GLN A 42 7.36 -6.91 -12.17
CA GLN A 42 8.69 -6.44 -11.77
C GLN A 42 8.71 -6.00 -10.30
N LEU A 43 7.65 -5.32 -9.85
CA LEU A 43 7.53 -4.87 -8.45
C LEU A 43 7.35 -6.05 -7.47
N PHE A 44 6.53 -7.03 -7.86
CA PHE A 44 6.20 -8.22 -7.09
C PHE A 44 6.36 -9.51 -7.93
N PRO A 45 7.59 -10.01 -8.13
CA PRO A 45 7.84 -11.14 -9.03
C PRO A 45 7.11 -12.44 -8.68
N VAL A 46 6.73 -12.61 -7.41
CA VAL A 46 5.94 -13.76 -6.98
C VAL A 46 4.56 -13.81 -7.65
N LEU A 47 3.98 -12.65 -7.98
CA LEU A 47 2.64 -12.57 -8.58
C LEU A 47 2.64 -13.11 -10.01
N GLU A 48 3.71 -12.94 -10.78
CA GLU A 48 3.82 -13.51 -12.11
C GLU A 48 3.74 -15.03 -12.09
N LYS A 49 4.45 -15.66 -11.13
CA LYS A 49 4.41 -17.13 -10.95
C LYS A 49 3.01 -17.62 -10.56
N LEU A 50 2.24 -16.78 -9.88
CA LEU A 50 0.92 -17.10 -9.36
C LEU A 50 -0.21 -16.54 -10.23
N ARG A 51 0.07 -15.96 -11.40
CA ARG A 51 -0.88 -15.18 -12.20
C ARG A 51 -2.20 -15.88 -12.51
N LYS A 52 -2.18 -17.21 -12.65
CA LYS A 52 -3.37 -18.04 -12.93
C LYS A 52 -4.07 -18.58 -11.67
N ARG A 53 -3.53 -18.35 -10.48
CA ARG A 53 -4.13 -18.84 -9.24
C ARG A 53 -5.26 -17.93 -8.78
N PRO A 54 -6.37 -18.49 -8.27
CA PRO A 54 -7.46 -17.69 -7.70
C PRO A 54 -7.01 -16.99 -6.40
N GLY A 55 -7.64 -15.87 -6.08
CA GLY A 55 -7.33 -15.08 -4.89
C GLY A 55 -7.40 -15.88 -3.57
N THR A 56 -8.26 -16.89 -3.51
CA THR A 56 -8.43 -17.78 -2.34
C THR A 56 -7.24 -18.71 -2.10
N ALA A 57 -6.42 -19.00 -3.12
CA ALA A 57 -5.25 -19.89 -3.02
C ALA A 57 -3.95 -19.14 -2.65
N LEU A 58 -4.04 -17.86 -2.32
CA LEU A 58 -2.91 -17.01 -1.99
C LEU A 58 -2.72 -16.88 -0.46
N SER A 59 -1.47 -16.74 -0.02
CA SER A 59 -1.18 -16.29 1.34
C SER A 59 -1.67 -14.86 1.56
N GLY A 60 -1.85 -14.46 2.84
CA GLY A 60 -2.28 -13.11 3.17
C GLY A 60 -1.38 -12.01 2.57
N GLY A 61 -0.07 -12.23 2.56
CA GLY A 61 0.87 -11.30 1.95
C GLY A 61 0.79 -11.23 0.43
N GLN A 62 0.60 -12.36 -0.23
CA GLN A 62 0.39 -12.41 -1.68
C GLN A 62 -0.92 -11.69 -2.06
N GLN A 63 -1.97 -11.88 -1.26
CA GLN A 63 -3.23 -11.15 -1.44
C GLN A 63 -3.03 -9.63 -1.29
N GLN A 64 -2.21 -9.21 -0.33
CA GLN A 64 -1.89 -7.79 -0.12
C GLN A 64 -1.11 -7.20 -1.30
N MET A 65 -0.14 -7.94 -1.83
CA MET A 65 0.59 -7.53 -3.04
C MET A 65 -0.34 -7.40 -4.25
N VAL A 66 -1.33 -8.30 -4.41
CA VAL A 66 -2.35 -8.18 -5.47
C VAL A 66 -3.23 -6.95 -5.25
N ALA A 67 -3.65 -6.66 -4.01
CA ALA A 67 -4.47 -5.49 -3.72
C ALA A 67 -3.73 -4.18 -4.04
N ILE A 68 -2.45 -4.08 -3.67
CA ILE A 68 -1.59 -2.94 -4.01
C ILE A 68 -1.43 -2.85 -5.53
N GLY A 69 -1.09 -3.96 -6.20
CA GLY A 69 -0.94 -4.02 -7.65
C GLY A 69 -2.21 -3.60 -8.39
N ARG A 70 -3.38 -4.06 -7.94
CA ARG A 70 -4.68 -3.63 -8.49
C ARG A 70 -4.89 -2.13 -8.35
N GLY A 71 -4.54 -1.54 -7.20
CA GLY A 71 -4.61 -0.09 -7.00
C GLY A 71 -3.69 0.66 -7.97
N LEU A 72 -2.46 0.18 -8.15
CA LEU A 72 -1.48 0.77 -9.08
C LEU A 72 -1.90 0.64 -10.54
N MET A 73 -2.54 -0.45 -10.94
CA MET A 73 -3.05 -0.64 -12.31
C MET A 73 -4.06 0.44 -12.75
N ALA A 74 -4.65 1.19 -11.82
CA ALA A 74 -5.44 2.37 -12.13
C ALA A 74 -4.59 3.57 -12.57
N ASN A 75 -3.27 3.46 -12.59
CA ASN A 75 -2.31 4.54 -12.83
C ASN A 75 -2.63 5.80 -11.98
N PRO A 76 -2.70 5.67 -10.66
CA PRO A 76 -3.11 6.76 -9.79
C PRO A 76 -2.00 7.81 -9.63
N GLN A 77 -2.40 9.08 -9.46
CA GLN A 77 -1.52 10.12 -8.94
C GLN A 77 -1.38 10.02 -7.42
N LEU A 78 -2.44 9.51 -6.75
CA LEU A 78 -2.51 9.32 -5.31
C LEU A 78 -3.02 7.92 -5.00
N LEU A 79 -2.20 7.14 -4.29
CA LEU A 79 -2.53 5.83 -3.74
C LEU A 79 -2.76 5.96 -2.23
N LEU A 80 -3.97 5.65 -1.79
CA LEU A 80 -4.32 5.57 -0.38
C LEU A 80 -4.14 4.12 0.07
N CYS A 81 -3.32 3.88 1.08
CA CYS A 81 -3.04 2.57 1.64
C CYS A 81 -3.52 2.51 3.08
N ASP A 82 -4.53 1.69 3.35
CA ASP A 82 -5.16 1.57 4.66
C ASP A 82 -4.74 0.25 5.31
N GLU A 83 -3.92 0.36 6.38
CA GLU A 83 -3.43 -0.75 7.21
C GLU A 83 -2.87 -1.93 6.39
N ILE A 84 -1.97 -1.64 5.44
CA ILE A 84 -1.46 -2.66 4.51
C ILE A 84 -0.56 -3.72 5.15
N SER A 85 -0.08 -3.49 6.38
CA SER A 85 0.75 -4.43 7.14
C SER A 85 -0.06 -5.34 8.07
N LEU A 86 -1.34 -5.05 8.31
CA LEU A 86 -2.15 -5.72 9.31
C LEU A 86 -2.27 -7.24 9.07
N GLY A 87 -1.90 -8.02 10.09
CA GLY A 87 -2.01 -9.48 10.07
C GLY A 87 -1.05 -10.19 9.11
N LEU A 88 0.04 -9.52 8.70
CA LEU A 88 1.07 -10.10 7.84
C LEU A 88 2.32 -10.54 8.61
N ALA A 89 3.02 -11.53 8.07
CA ALA A 89 4.32 -11.95 8.59
C ALA A 89 5.37 -10.84 8.38
N PRO A 90 6.33 -10.67 9.33
CA PRO A 90 7.35 -9.61 9.25
C PRO A 90 8.15 -9.59 7.94
N THR A 91 8.46 -10.75 7.38
CA THR A 91 9.16 -10.86 6.09
C THR A 91 8.34 -10.28 4.94
N THR A 92 7.05 -10.58 4.91
CA THR A 92 6.13 -10.06 3.88
C THR A 92 5.94 -8.55 4.01
N ILE A 93 5.83 -8.04 5.24
CA ILE A 93 5.76 -6.60 5.49
C ILE A 93 7.00 -5.92 4.91
N LYS A 94 8.19 -6.47 5.19
CA LYS A 94 9.45 -5.95 4.66
C LYS A 94 9.45 -5.89 3.12
N ASP A 95 8.98 -6.93 2.45
CA ASP A 95 8.91 -6.97 0.99
C ASP A 95 7.95 -5.91 0.43
N ILE A 96 6.77 -5.73 1.05
CA ILE A 96 5.80 -4.71 0.65
C ILE A 96 6.36 -3.30 0.85
N TYR A 97 6.99 -3.04 2.00
CA TYR A 97 7.56 -1.72 2.30
C TYR A 97 8.77 -1.40 1.41
N ALA A 98 9.56 -2.40 1.03
CA ALA A 98 10.66 -2.25 0.08
C ALA A 98 10.18 -1.83 -1.34
N ALA A 99 8.92 -2.07 -1.68
CA ALA A 99 8.33 -1.65 -2.95
C ALA A 99 7.93 -0.16 -2.97
N LEU A 100 7.65 0.47 -1.82
CA LEU A 100 7.16 1.85 -1.73
C LEU A 100 8.09 2.89 -2.37
N PRO A 101 9.41 2.84 -2.20
CA PRO A 101 10.32 3.77 -2.88
C PRO A 101 10.19 3.71 -4.41
N SER A 102 10.04 2.51 -4.98
CA SER A 102 9.85 2.34 -6.42
C SER A 102 8.52 2.92 -6.90
N ILE A 103 7.45 2.75 -6.12
CA ILE A 103 6.13 3.33 -6.40
C ILE A 103 6.22 4.87 -6.42
N LYS A 104 6.92 5.47 -5.46
CA LYS A 104 7.15 6.91 -5.40
C LYS A 104 7.99 7.39 -6.58
N ALA A 105 9.05 6.66 -6.95
CA ALA A 105 9.91 7.01 -8.08
C ALA A 105 9.17 7.01 -9.43
N ASP A 106 8.16 6.16 -9.58
CA ASP A 106 7.28 6.13 -10.76
C ASP A 106 6.20 7.24 -10.73
N GLY A 107 6.28 8.20 -9.79
CA GLY A 107 5.47 9.41 -9.74
C GLY A 107 4.14 9.29 -9.00
N THR A 108 3.91 8.18 -8.28
CA THR A 108 2.70 8.01 -7.46
C THR A 108 2.93 8.56 -6.05
N THR A 109 2.11 9.52 -5.62
CA THR A 109 2.06 9.93 -4.21
C THR A 109 1.36 8.86 -3.39
N VAL A 110 1.91 8.51 -2.22
CA VAL A 110 1.33 7.51 -1.33
C VAL A 110 0.93 8.15 -0.02
N ILE A 111 -0.31 7.94 0.41
CA ILE A 111 -0.74 8.16 1.79
C ILE A 111 -0.90 6.79 2.44
N LEU A 112 -0.16 6.57 3.51
CA LEU A 112 -0.13 5.32 4.24
C LEU A 112 -0.74 5.55 5.63
N VAL A 113 -1.81 4.81 5.94
CA VAL A 113 -2.40 4.75 7.29
C VAL A 113 -1.91 3.49 7.95
N GLU A 114 -1.28 3.61 9.11
CA GLU A 114 -0.67 2.49 9.83
C GLU A 114 -0.75 2.64 11.34
N GLN A 115 -0.83 1.51 12.02
CA GLN A 115 -0.79 1.44 13.49
C GLN A 115 0.64 1.34 14.02
N ASP A 116 1.55 0.70 13.28
CA ASP A 116 2.97 0.61 13.67
C ASP A 116 3.72 1.88 13.28
N ILE A 117 3.94 2.73 14.29
CA ILE A 117 4.65 4.00 14.15
C ILE A 117 6.05 3.82 13.56
N ASN A 118 6.80 2.77 13.96
CA ASN A 118 8.16 2.56 13.47
C ASN A 118 8.16 2.20 11.98
N GLN A 119 7.22 1.38 11.55
CA GLN A 119 7.08 1.01 10.14
C GLN A 119 6.69 2.24 9.31
N ALA A 120 5.68 2.99 9.73
CA ALA A 120 5.24 4.19 9.02
C ALA A 120 6.39 5.20 8.86
N LEU A 121 7.12 5.48 9.94
CA LEU A 121 8.25 6.43 9.93
C LEU A 121 9.44 5.97 9.09
N SER A 122 9.60 4.66 8.86
CA SER A 122 10.72 4.12 8.07
C SER A 122 10.61 4.43 6.58
N VAL A 123 9.42 4.77 6.08
CA VAL A 123 9.16 4.93 4.63
C VAL A 123 8.53 6.27 4.25
N CYS A 124 8.00 7.03 5.22
CA CYS A 124 7.33 8.30 4.93
C CYS A 124 8.33 9.46 4.81
N ASP A 125 7.95 10.48 4.03
CA ASP A 125 8.67 11.75 3.95
C ASP A 125 8.10 12.77 4.96
N ARG A 126 6.85 12.56 5.35
CA ARG A 126 6.10 13.37 6.32
C ARG A 126 5.05 12.51 7.02
N PHE A 127 4.78 12.79 8.28
CA PHE A 127 3.74 12.11 9.05
C PHE A 127 2.74 13.09 9.66
N TYR A 128 1.56 12.56 9.96
CA TYR A 128 0.47 13.22 10.66
C TYR A 128 -0.08 12.26 11.70
N CYS A 129 -0.08 12.64 12.98
CA CYS A 129 -0.78 11.89 14.02
C CYS A 129 -2.20 12.44 14.15
N PHE A 130 -3.17 11.55 14.11
CA PHE A 130 -4.57 11.89 14.31
C PHE A 130 -5.04 11.40 15.67
N GLN A 131 -5.73 12.26 16.40
CA GLN A 131 -6.36 11.94 17.66
C GLN A 131 -7.74 12.61 17.69
N GLU A 132 -8.79 11.83 17.95
CA GLU A 132 -10.19 12.32 18.01
C GLU A 132 -10.59 13.19 16.79
N GLY A 133 -10.18 12.79 15.60
CA GLY A 133 -10.49 13.49 14.37
C GLY A 133 -9.69 14.77 14.11
N ARG A 134 -8.67 15.06 14.91
CA ARG A 134 -7.79 16.24 14.78
C ARG A 134 -6.34 15.81 14.56
N VAL A 135 -5.57 16.63 13.86
CA VAL A 135 -4.11 16.46 13.77
C VAL A 135 -3.50 16.92 15.07
N SER A 136 -2.96 15.99 15.85
CA SER A 136 -2.30 16.25 17.14
C SER A 136 -0.81 16.59 16.97
N LEU A 137 -0.16 16.00 15.96
CA LEU A 137 1.24 16.25 15.63
C LEU A 137 1.49 16.03 14.14
N THR A 138 2.40 16.80 13.56
CA THR A 138 2.90 16.61 12.20
C THR A 138 4.40 16.91 12.17
N GLY A 139 5.13 16.24 11.27
CA GLY A 139 6.57 16.45 11.13
C GLY A 139 7.19 15.57 10.03
N ARG A 140 8.52 15.58 9.98
CA ARG A 140 9.31 14.65 9.17
C ARG A 140 9.96 13.61 10.07
N PRO A 141 10.22 12.37 9.56
CA PRO A 141 11.02 11.41 10.30
C PRO A 141 12.35 12.01 10.76
N GLY A 142 12.69 11.84 12.04
CA GLY A 142 13.91 12.40 12.64
C GLY A 142 13.80 13.82 13.22
N GLU A 143 12.77 14.60 12.88
CA GLU A 143 12.53 15.94 13.46
C GLU A 143 11.76 15.87 14.79
N ALA A 144 10.93 14.85 14.98
CA ALA A 144 10.20 14.63 16.23
C ALA A 144 10.75 13.43 17.00
N ASP A 145 10.85 13.57 18.31
CA ASP A 145 11.21 12.46 19.18
C ASP A 145 10.11 11.38 19.15
N LYS A 146 10.54 10.12 19.17
CA LYS A 146 9.60 8.98 19.23
C LYS A 146 8.66 9.04 20.44
N ALA A 147 9.12 9.60 21.56
CA ALA A 147 8.28 9.80 22.75
C ALA A 147 7.16 10.81 22.46
N GLN A 148 7.46 11.92 21.80
CA GLN A 148 6.47 12.93 21.38
C GLN A 148 5.42 12.34 20.41
N ILE A 149 5.87 11.53 19.45
CA ILE A 149 4.97 10.88 18.50
C ILE A 149 4.04 9.90 19.23
N LYS A 150 4.58 9.09 20.15
CA LYS A 150 3.77 8.18 20.97
C LYS A 150 2.77 8.94 21.84
N ALA A 151 3.19 10.01 22.50
CA ALA A 151 2.32 10.84 23.31
C ALA A 151 1.18 11.43 22.47
N ALA A 152 1.49 11.97 21.30
CA ALA A 152 0.50 12.53 20.37
C ALA A 152 -0.48 11.47 19.81
N TYR A 153 -0.03 10.20 19.68
CA TYR A 153 -0.85 9.10 19.19
C TYR A 153 -1.76 8.52 20.29
N PHE A 154 -1.22 8.32 21.50
CA PHE A 154 -1.97 7.73 22.62
C PHE A 154 -2.69 8.76 23.51
N GLY A 155 -2.40 10.05 23.36
CA GLY A 155 -3.03 11.11 24.15
C GLY A 155 -2.54 11.20 25.61
N ILE A 156 -1.28 10.83 25.87
CA ILE A 156 -0.65 10.81 27.20
C ILE A 156 0.53 11.74 27.28
#